data_53c1a59ccff6b2825d360256ad474403
#
_entry.id   53c1a59ccff6b2825d360256ad474403
#
_cell.length_a   1.000
_cell.length_b   1.000
_cell.length_c   1.000
_cell.angle_alpha   90.00
_cell.angle_beta   90.00
_cell.angle_gamma   90.00
#
_symmetry.space_group_name_H-M   'P 1'
#
loop_
_entity.id
_entity.type
_entity.pdbx_description
1 polymer ?
#
loop_
_entity_poly.entity_id
_entity_poly.type
_entity_poly.pdbx_seq_one_letter_code
_entity_poly.pdbx_strand_id
1 'polypeptide(L)'
;MGPLEGIRIIEIAGIGPGPFCAMMLSDMGAEVLRVDRAERVSGARGPTADLLNRGRRSIGVNLKSKEGVALVLDLIERADGLIEGFRPGVMERLGLGPDVCLARNPKLVYGRMTGWGQEGPMAPAAGHDINYIALAGALEPIGRAGEAPMPPLNLVGDFGGGAMMLAFGMACALVERQRSGRGQVVDAAMVDGAAVLMTMFHGMRHMGFWDERRGYNMLDTGAHFYDTYACKDGKYISLGSIEPQFYKEMLERLGLAGEQLPHQMDKAKWPELKKRVAAVVATKTRDEWCAIMEGTDVCFAPVLSMTEAIDHPPNKLRGTFTEVAGLSQPAPAPRFSRTKPEIQGPPAQAGEHTDAALRDWGVADARLAELRAGGAIA
;
A
#
# COMPACT_ATOMS: atom_id res chain seq x y z
N MET A 1 17.02 4.80 13.07
CA MET A 1 16.15 5.90 13.51
C MET A 1 15.62 6.64 12.28
N GLY A 2 14.33 6.41 11.98
CA GLY A 2 13.67 6.93 10.78
C GLY A 2 13.28 8.41 10.90
N PRO A 3 12.72 9.00 9.81
CA PRO A 3 12.33 10.41 9.81
C PRO A 3 11.17 10.77 10.74
N LEU A 4 10.41 9.77 11.24
CA LEU A 4 9.30 9.95 12.18
C LEU A 4 9.66 9.55 13.62
N GLU A 5 10.94 9.46 13.95
CA GLU A 5 11.39 9.19 15.31
C GLU A 5 10.79 10.19 16.31
N GLY A 6 10.30 9.68 17.44
CA GLY A 6 9.64 10.46 18.47
C GLY A 6 8.15 10.73 18.24
N ILE A 7 7.61 10.34 17.08
CA ILE A 7 6.17 10.38 16.80
C ILE A 7 5.51 9.13 17.35
N ARG A 8 4.40 9.32 18.11
CA ARG A 8 3.61 8.26 18.73
C ARG A 8 2.24 8.15 18.07
N ILE A 9 1.91 6.95 17.59
CA ILE A 9 0.66 6.69 16.88
C ILE A 9 -0.08 5.53 17.54
N ILE A 10 -1.38 5.69 17.72
CA ILE A 10 -2.31 4.62 18.12
C ILE A 10 -2.97 4.10 16.85
N GLU A 11 -2.91 2.79 16.64
CA GLU A 11 -3.66 2.11 15.59
C GLU A 11 -4.79 1.30 16.22
N ILE A 12 -6.02 1.56 15.83
CA ILE A 12 -7.13 0.66 16.14
C ILE A 12 -7.09 -0.50 15.14
N ALA A 13 -6.87 -1.70 15.63
CA ALA A 13 -6.63 -2.87 14.79
C ALA A 13 -7.75 -3.10 13.77
N GLY A 14 -7.36 -3.27 12.53
CA GLY A 14 -8.23 -3.47 11.38
C GLY A 14 -7.64 -4.49 10.39
N ILE A 15 -8.02 -4.38 9.13
CA ILE A 15 -7.52 -5.16 8.01
C ILE A 15 -7.15 -4.25 6.84
N GLY A 16 -6.23 -4.71 5.98
CA GLY A 16 -5.89 -4.04 4.72
C GLY A 16 -5.22 -2.68 4.88
N PRO A 17 -5.85 -1.58 4.40
CA PRO A 17 -5.18 -0.29 4.22
C PRO A 17 -4.77 0.41 5.53
N GLY A 18 -5.56 0.30 6.60
CA GLY A 18 -5.19 0.86 7.91
C GLY A 18 -3.89 0.28 8.45
N PRO A 19 -3.78 -1.05 8.61
CA PRO A 19 -2.55 -1.73 8.97
C PRO A 19 -1.36 -1.44 8.05
N PHE A 20 -1.56 -1.33 6.74
CA PHE A 20 -0.49 -0.98 5.81
C PHE A 20 0.00 0.46 6.05
N CYS A 21 -0.89 1.42 6.25
CA CYS A 21 -0.52 2.79 6.61
C CYS A 21 0.30 2.81 7.91
N ALA A 22 -0.19 2.13 8.95
CA ALA A 22 0.48 2.05 10.24
C ALA A 22 1.87 1.38 10.14
N MET A 23 1.99 0.32 9.32
CA MET A 23 3.27 -0.33 9.01
C MET A 23 4.25 0.65 8.37
N MET A 24 3.81 1.42 7.37
CA MET A 24 4.67 2.39 6.71
C MET A 24 5.17 3.47 7.65
N LEU A 25 4.31 4.00 8.52
CA LEU A 25 4.70 5.01 9.51
C LEU A 25 5.66 4.42 10.54
N SER A 26 5.45 3.16 10.95
CA SER A 26 6.38 2.43 11.82
C SER A 26 7.73 2.21 11.15
N ASP A 27 7.76 1.76 9.90
CA ASP A 27 9.01 1.61 9.12
C ASP A 27 9.79 2.95 9.04
N MET A 28 9.07 4.09 9.03
CA MET A 28 9.68 5.43 9.05
C MET A 28 10.11 5.88 10.45
N GLY A 29 9.97 5.06 11.49
CA GLY A 29 10.47 5.32 12.83
C GLY A 29 9.42 5.80 13.85
N ALA A 30 8.14 5.93 13.47
CA ALA A 30 7.10 6.21 14.44
C ALA A 30 6.89 5.03 15.40
N GLU A 31 6.71 5.32 16.70
CA GLU A 31 6.25 4.33 17.65
C GLU A 31 4.76 4.10 17.45
N VAL A 32 4.38 2.91 16.96
CA VAL A 32 2.99 2.56 16.72
C VAL A 32 2.51 1.54 17.73
N LEU A 33 1.49 1.90 18.49
CA LEU A 33 0.80 1.04 19.45
C LEU A 33 -0.52 0.55 18.84
N ARG A 34 -0.58 -0.76 18.52
CA ARG A 34 -1.78 -1.38 17.97
C ARG A 34 -2.71 -1.84 19.08
N VAL A 35 -3.93 -1.35 19.07
CA VAL A 35 -5.01 -1.72 19.99
C VAL A 35 -5.81 -2.86 19.36
N ASP A 36 -5.55 -4.08 19.78
CA ASP A 36 -6.31 -5.27 19.42
C ASP A 36 -7.48 -5.49 20.39
N ARG A 37 -8.50 -6.20 19.93
CA ARG A 37 -9.61 -6.60 20.80
C ARG A 37 -9.14 -7.59 21.85
N ALA A 38 -9.47 -7.37 23.12
CA ALA A 38 -9.12 -8.28 24.21
C ALA A 38 -9.55 -9.73 23.94
N GLU A 39 -10.66 -9.93 23.25
CA GLU A 39 -11.20 -11.25 22.85
C GLU A 39 -10.28 -12.00 21.88
N ARG A 40 -9.36 -11.34 21.21
CA ARG A 40 -8.38 -11.93 20.26
C ARG A 40 -7.05 -12.31 20.90
N VAL A 41 -6.86 -11.97 22.15
CA VAL A 41 -5.62 -12.30 22.87
C VAL A 41 -5.63 -13.78 23.22
N SER A 42 -4.82 -14.56 22.52
CA SER A 42 -4.75 -16.03 22.68
C SER A 42 -3.68 -16.49 23.66
N GLY A 43 -2.85 -15.58 24.15
CA GLY A 43 -1.64 -15.91 24.92
C GLY A 43 -0.49 -16.48 24.07
N ALA A 44 -0.67 -16.65 22.76
CA ALA A 44 0.41 -17.01 21.86
C ALA A 44 1.48 -15.91 21.83
N ARG A 45 2.73 -16.32 21.72
CA ARG A 45 3.89 -15.41 21.68
C ARG A 45 4.77 -15.71 20.48
N GLY A 46 5.52 -14.70 20.07
CA GLY A 46 6.44 -14.78 18.96
C GLY A 46 5.83 -14.31 17.64
N PRO A 47 6.68 -14.19 16.60
CA PRO A 47 6.29 -13.59 15.34
C PRO A 47 5.20 -14.38 14.63
N THR A 48 4.29 -13.66 13.98
CA THR A 48 3.31 -14.21 13.04
C THR A 48 3.80 -13.99 11.61
N ALA A 49 3.16 -14.64 10.63
CA ALA A 49 3.43 -14.38 9.22
C ALA A 49 2.62 -13.19 8.65
N ASP A 50 1.85 -12.49 9.47
CA ASP A 50 1.10 -11.29 9.05
C ASP A 50 2.02 -10.07 8.99
N LEU A 51 2.74 -9.94 7.88
CA LEU A 51 3.76 -8.92 7.67
C LEU A 51 3.22 -7.49 7.74
N LEU A 52 1.93 -7.27 7.50
CA LEU A 52 1.32 -5.96 7.67
C LEU A 52 1.38 -5.48 9.12
N ASN A 53 1.57 -6.37 10.07
CA ASN A 53 1.67 -6.07 11.50
C ASN A 53 3.10 -5.89 12.01
N ARG A 54 4.12 -5.90 11.14
CA ARG A 54 5.52 -5.72 11.52
C ARG A 54 5.79 -4.35 12.17
N GLY A 55 6.77 -4.32 13.05
CA GLY A 55 7.28 -3.08 13.66
C GLY A 55 6.38 -2.45 14.71
N ARG A 56 5.27 -3.09 15.08
CA ARG A 56 4.30 -2.53 16.03
C ARG A 56 4.19 -3.37 17.29
N ARG A 57 3.99 -2.70 18.41
CA ARG A 57 3.62 -3.37 19.66
C ARG A 57 2.10 -3.47 19.73
N SER A 58 1.59 -4.62 20.19
CA SER A 58 0.17 -4.89 20.32
C SER A 58 -0.26 -4.94 21.79
N ILE A 59 -1.38 -4.29 22.09
CA ILE A 59 -2.09 -4.38 23.37
C ILE A 59 -3.51 -4.90 23.17
N GLY A 60 -3.98 -5.73 24.11
CA GLY A 60 -5.34 -6.24 24.11
C GLY A 60 -6.27 -5.37 24.96
N VAL A 61 -7.24 -4.68 24.34
CA VAL A 61 -8.17 -3.78 25.06
C VAL A 61 -9.62 -4.14 24.72
N ASN A 62 -10.45 -4.14 25.75
CA ASN A 62 -11.90 -4.30 25.64
C ASN A 62 -12.57 -2.95 25.39
N LEU A 63 -12.75 -2.56 24.14
CA LEU A 63 -13.39 -1.29 23.77
C LEU A 63 -14.90 -1.25 24.02
N LYS A 64 -15.50 -2.34 24.53
CA LYS A 64 -16.90 -2.37 24.99
C LYS A 64 -17.03 -1.98 26.46
N SER A 65 -15.93 -1.99 27.24
CA SER A 65 -15.92 -1.54 28.63
C SER A 65 -15.59 -0.06 28.72
N LYS A 66 -16.17 0.61 29.72
CA LYS A 66 -15.89 2.03 29.99
C LYS A 66 -14.42 2.26 30.34
N GLU A 67 -13.84 1.34 31.09
CA GLU A 67 -12.44 1.36 31.53
C GLU A 67 -11.47 1.18 30.36
N GLY A 68 -11.81 0.31 29.39
CA GLY A 68 -11.01 0.13 28.18
C GLY A 68 -11.03 1.37 27.28
N VAL A 69 -12.19 1.99 27.12
CA VAL A 69 -12.32 3.27 26.38
C VAL A 69 -11.55 4.37 27.08
N ALA A 70 -11.70 4.50 28.43
CA ALA A 70 -10.95 5.48 29.21
C ALA A 70 -9.44 5.31 29.08
N LEU A 71 -8.95 4.06 29.13
CA LEU A 71 -7.54 3.76 28.89
C LEU A 71 -7.06 4.28 27.52
N VAL A 72 -7.82 4.03 26.45
CA VAL A 72 -7.43 4.50 25.11
C VAL A 72 -7.45 6.03 25.05
N LEU A 73 -8.40 6.70 25.69
CA LEU A 73 -8.41 8.17 25.79
C LEU A 73 -7.20 8.72 26.57
N ASP A 74 -6.76 8.04 27.64
CA ASP A 74 -5.56 8.41 28.39
C ASP A 74 -4.27 8.24 27.53
N LEU A 75 -4.23 7.20 26.69
CA LEU A 75 -3.15 7.01 25.71
C LEU A 75 -3.16 8.08 24.62
N ILE A 76 -4.34 8.51 24.16
CA ILE A 76 -4.52 9.57 23.16
C ILE A 76 -3.92 10.91 23.63
N GLU A 77 -3.95 11.23 24.91
CA GLU A 77 -3.32 12.44 25.46
C GLU A 77 -1.81 12.52 25.14
N ARG A 78 -1.18 11.36 24.94
CA ARG A 78 0.26 11.22 24.72
C ARG A 78 0.59 10.84 23.29
N ALA A 79 -0.40 10.68 22.43
CA ALA A 79 -0.25 10.32 21.04
C ALA A 79 -0.19 11.55 20.13
N ASP A 80 0.56 11.42 19.06
CA ASP A 80 0.60 12.39 17.97
C ASP A 80 -0.44 12.09 16.90
N GLY A 81 -0.78 10.82 16.72
CA GLY A 81 -1.76 10.37 15.75
C GLY A 81 -2.58 9.19 16.22
N LEU A 82 -3.75 9.04 15.62
CA LEU A 82 -4.60 7.84 15.72
C LEU A 82 -4.98 7.43 14.30
N ILE A 83 -4.97 6.11 14.03
CA ILE A 83 -5.44 5.52 12.77
C ILE A 83 -6.56 4.54 13.09
N GLU A 84 -7.67 4.66 12.38
CA GLU A 84 -8.78 3.71 12.44
C GLU A 84 -9.31 3.40 11.03
N GLY A 85 -9.94 2.25 10.88
CA GLY A 85 -10.52 1.80 9.61
C GLY A 85 -11.90 1.17 9.79
N PHE A 86 -12.69 1.64 10.75
CA PHE A 86 -14.06 1.18 10.93
C PHE A 86 -15.04 1.91 10.01
N ARG A 87 -16.22 1.33 9.84
CA ARG A 87 -17.31 2.03 9.17
C ARG A 87 -17.69 3.32 9.88
N PRO A 88 -18.15 4.35 9.16
CA PRO A 88 -18.58 5.61 9.75
C PRO A 88 -19.52 5.43 10.96
N GLY A 89 -19.30 6.22 11.99
CA GLY A 89 -20.07 6.19 13.24
C GLY A 89 -19.70 5.07 14.22
N VAL A 90 -18.80 4.15 13.89
CA VAL A 90 -18.40 3.08 14.85
C VAL A 90 -17.53 3.66 15.98
N MET A 91 -16.53 4.46 15.65
CA MET A 91 -15.67 5.08 16.66
C MET A 91 -16.45 6.06 17.56
N GLU A 92 -17.41 6.76 16.99
CA GLU A 92 -18.33 7.63 17.74
C GLU A 92 -19.15 6.83 18.76
N ARG A 93 -19.74 5.70 18.35
CA ARG A 93 -20.48 4.80 19.27
C ARG A 93 -19.61 4.18 20.35
N LEU A 94 -18.32 3.98 20.08
CA LEU A 94 -17.36 3.50 21.08
C LEU A 94 -16.90 4.60 22.04
N GLY A 95 -17.26 5.87 21.80
CA GLY A 95 -16.77 7.00 22.58
C GLY A 95 -15.34 7.43 22.24
N LEU A 96 -14.85 7.02 21.07
CA LEU A 96 -13.51 7.31 20.53
C LEU A 96 -13.59 8.08 19.21
N GLY A 97 -14.72 8.73 18.90
CA GLY A 97 -14.87 9.56 17.73
C GLY A 97 -13.97 10.79 17.73
N PRO A 98 -13.77 11.45 16.58
CA PRO A 98 -12.84 12.56 16.43
C PRO A 98 -13.10 13.70 17.44
N ASP A 99 -14.35 14.08 17.66
CA ASP A 99 -14.70 15.18 18.56
C ASP A 99 -14.23 14.92 20.00
N VAL A 100 -14.44 13.69 20.49
CA VAL A 100 -14.01 13.29 21.85
C VAL A 100 -12.49 13.23 21.94
N CYS A 101 -11.84 12.65 20.93
CA CYS A 101 -10.39 12.50 20.91
C CYS A 101 -9.67 13.86 20.76
N LEU A 102 -10.17 14.75 19.92
CA LEU A 102 -9.61 16.11 19.72
C LEU A 102 -9.90 17.02 20.92
N ALA A 103 -11.03 16.85 21.63
CA ALA A 103 -11.27 17.54 22.90
C ALA A 103 -10.26 17.10 23.97
N ARG A 104 -9.86 15.81 23.97
CA ARG A 104 -8.87 15.26 24.90
C ARG A 104 -7.44 15.67 24.51
N ASN A 105 -7.11 15.64 23.24
CA ASN A 105 -5.83 16.07 22.69
C ASN A 105 -6.04 16.95 21.45
N PRO A 106 -6.07 18.28 21.60
CA PRO A 106 -6.26 19.20 20.47
C PRO A 106 -5.14 19.18 19.41
N LYS A 107 -4.05 18.47 19.68
CA LYS A 107 -2.93 18.30 18.76
C LYS A 107 -2.95 16.96 18.02
N LEU A 108 -3.92 16.11 18.28
CA LEU A 108 -4.02 14.78 17.68
C LEU A 108 -4.30 14.87 16.18
N VAL A 109 -3.56 14.12 15.36
CA VAL A 109 -3.90 13.86 13.96
C VAL A 109 -4.74 12.59 13.91
N TYR A 110 -6.00 12.71 13.53
CA TYR A 110 -6.95 11.60 13.53
C TYR A 110 -7.17 11.08 12.11
N GLY A 111 -6.56 9.96 11.76
CA GLY A 111 -6.66 9.33 10.43
C GLY A 111 -7.81 8.34 10.34
N ARG A 112 -8.71 8.55 9.39
CA ARG A 112 -9.88 7.70 9.10
C ARG A 112 -9.74 7.06 7.73
N MET A 113 -9.67 5.74 7.69
CA MET A 113 -9.63 4.95 6.47
C MET A 113 -10.99 4.34 6.16
N THR A 114 -11.55 4.68 5.03
CA THR A 114 -12.83 4.10 4.57
C THR A 114 -12.78 3.74 3.08
N GLY A 115 -13.76 2.98 2.63
CA GLY A 115 -13.95 2.71 1.20
C GLY A 115 -14.59 3.88 0.46
N TRP A 116 -15.63 4.47 1.08
CA TRP A 116 -16.55 5.39 0.42
C TRP A 116 -16.56 6.81 1.01
N GLY A 117 -15.72 7.10 2.01
CA GLY A 117 -15.77 8.34 2.79
C GLY A 117 -16.68 8.26 3.99
N GLN A 118 -16.75 9.35 4.76
CA GLN A 118 -17.53 9.45 5.99
C GLN A 118 -18.99 9.79 5.73
N GLU A 119 -19.31 10.36 4.58
CA GLU A 119 -20.62 10.89 4.22
C GLU A 119 -21.09 10.35 2.88
N GLY A 120 -22.36 10.62 2.56
CA GLY A 120 -22.98 10.22 1.31
C GLY A 120 -23.65 8.84 1.35
N PRO A 121 -24.37 8.48 0.28
CA PRO A 121 -25.23 7.29 0.26
C PRO A 121 -24.47 5.96 0.35
N MET A 122 -23.21 5.95 -0.04
CA MET A 122 -22.36 4.75 -0.01
C MET A 122 -21.61 4.58 1.32
N ALA A 123 -21.50 5.62 2.14
CA ALA A 123 -20.72 5.59 3.38
C ALA A 123 -21.07 4.38 4.31
N PRO A 124 -22.33 3.98 4.51
CA PRO A 124 -22.69 2.81 5.31
C PRO A 124 -22.55 1.47 4.56
N ALA A 125 -22.31 1.49 3.23
CA ALA A 125 -22.29 0.28 2.43
C ALA A 125 -20.99 -0.51 2.63
N ALA A 126 -21.08 -1.85 2.53
CA ALA A 126 -19.91 -2.70 2.45
C ALA A 126 -19.23 -2.58 1.08
N GLY A 127 -17.93 -2.78 1.05
CA GLY A 127 -17.14 -2.86 -0.18
C GLY A 127 -15.74 -3.34 0.10
N HIS A 128 -15.04 -3.69 -0.97
CA HIS A 128 -13.63 -4.04 -0.99
C HIS A 128 -12.93 -3.32 -2.14
N ASP A 129 -11.61 -3.42 -2.24
CA ASP A 129 -10.77 -2.78 -3.26
C ASP A 129 -11.43 -2.70 -4.64
N ILE A 130 -11.84 -3.87 -5.18
CA ILE A 130 -12.44 -3.99 -6.51
C ILE A 130 -13.67 -3.09 -6.71
N ASN A 131 -14.46 -2.87 -5.64
CA ASN A 131 -15.65 -2.03 -5.71
C ASN A 131 -15.27 -0.54 -5.73
N TYR A 132 -14.26 -0.15 -4.95
CA TYR A 132 -13.79 1.23 -4.87
C TYR A 132 -13.14 1.67 -6.18
N ILE A 133 -12.26 0.84 -6.74
CA ILE A 133 -11.62 1.12 -8.02
C ILE A 133 -12.58 1.05 -9.20
N ALA A 134 -13.64 0.22 -9.12
CA ALA A 134 -14.68 0.17 -10.13
C ALA A 134 -15.47 1.49 -10.18
N LEU A 135 -15.89 2.00 -9.02
CA LEU A 135 -16.64 3.25 -8.95
C LEU A 135 -15.78 4.47 -9.30
N ALA A 136 -14.49 4.44 -8.96
CA ALA A 136 -13.53 5.48 -9.31
C ALA A 136 -13.16 5.52 -10.82
N GLY A 137 -13.64 4.56 -11.63
CA GLY A 137 -13.27 4.44 -13.03
C GLY A 137 -11.86 3.89 -13.29
N ALA A 138 -11.17 3.41 -12.25
CA ALA A 138 -9.81 2.88 -12.37
C ALA A 138 -9.78 1.41 -12.85
N LEU A 139 -10.83 0.64 -12.58
CA LEU A 139 -10.86 -0.78 -12.95
C LEU A 139 -11.12 -0.98 -14.45
N GLU A 140 -12.00 -0.18 -15.06
CA GLU A 140 -12.41 -0.36 -16.47
C GLU A 140 -11.24 -0.41 -17.46
N PRO A 141 -10.20 0.44 -17.38
CA PRO A 141 -9.11 0.40 -18.34
C PRO A 141 -8.09 -0.73 -18.08
N ILE A 142 -8.18 -1.46 -16.97
CA ILE A 142 -7.19 -2.50 -16.62
C ILE A 142 -7.63 -3.83 -17.21
N GLY A 143 -6.83 -4.37 -18.12
CA GLY A 143 -7.07 -5.66 -18.77
C GLY A 143 -6.75 -5.63 -20.27
N ARG A 144 -7.17 -6.66 -20.99
CA ARG A 144 -6.91 -6.82 -22.43
C ARG A 144 -8.16 -6.49 -23.24
N ALA A 145 -7.94 -6.15 -24.53
CA ALA A 145 -9.03 -5.91 -25.49
C ALA A 145 -9.94 -7.13 -25.61
N GLY A 146 -11.26 -6.91 -25.49
CA GLY A 146 -12.26 -7.98 -25.62
C GLY A 146 -12.44 -8.88 -24.40
N GLU A 147 -11.69 -8.65 -23.34
CA GLU A 147 -11.81 -9.38 -22.07
C GLU A 147 -12.51 -8.54 -20.98
N ALA A 148 -12.95 -9.18 -19.90
CA ALA A 148 -13.45 -8.47 -18.73
C ALA A 148 -12.35 -7.64 -18.07
N PRO A 149 -12.69 -6.53 -17.35
CA PRO A 149 -11.73 -5.80 -16.54
C PRO A 149 -11.04 -6.73 -15.54
N MET A 150 -9.73 -6.58 -15.37
CA MET A 150 -8.92 -7.45 -14.53
C MET A 150 -8.54 -6.72 -13.22
N PRO A 151 -8.95 -7.22 -12.04
CA PRO A 151 -8.55 -6.60 -10.77
C PRO A 151 -7.04 -6.77 -10.55
N PRO A 152 -6.31 -5.66 -10.26
CA PRO A 152 -4.86 -5.69 -10.04
C PRO A 152 -4.52 -6.06 -8.59
N LEU A 153 -5.02 -7.18 -8.08
CA LEU A 153 -5.03 -7.50 -6.66
C LEU A 153 -5.76 -6.39 -5.88
N ASN A 154 -5.30 -6.07 -4.65
CA ASN A 154 -5.78 -4.92 -3.89
C ASN A 154 -4.72 -3.79 -3.82
N LEU A 155 -3.92 -3.66 -4.89
CA LEU A 155 -2.82 -2.69 -4.91
C LEU A 155 -3.30 -1.27 -5.18
N VAL A 156 -4.37 -1.10 -5.95
CA VAL A 156 -4.83 0.22 -6.42
C VAL A 156 -5.79 0.87 -5.41
N GLY A 157 -6.80 0.17 -4.93
CA GLY A 157 -7.78 0.69 -3.98
C GLY A 157 -7.24 0.71 -2.55
N ASP A 158 -6.96 -0.47 -1.98
CA ASP A 158 -6.56 -0.60 -0.57
C ASP A 158 -5.21 0.08 -0.30
N PHE A 159 -4.19 -0.19 -1.12
CA PHE A 159 -2.84 0.26 -0.82
C PHE A 159 -2.49 1.58 -1.50
N GLY A 160 -2.59 1.71 -2.81
CA GLY A 160 -2.24 2.94 -3.53
C GLY A 160 -3.20 4.09 -3.21
N GLY A 161 -4.48 3.89 -3.42
CA GLY A 161 -5.54 4.90 -3.20
C GLY A 161 -5.93 5.07 -1.73
N GLY A 162 -5.77 4.04 -0.91
CA GLY A 162 -6.13 4.07 0.51
C GLY A 162 -4.94 4.36 1.42
N ALA A 163 -4.17 3.32 1.72
CA ALA A 163 -3.13 3.35 2.74
C ALA A 163 -2.05 4.41 2.49
N MET A 164 -1.57 4.53 1.24
CA MET A 164 -0.57 5.53 0.86
C MET A 164 -1.12 6.95 0.98
N MET A 165 -2.39 7.18 0.58
CA MET A 165 -3.03 8.49 0.73
C MET A 165 -3.24 8.85 2.20
N LEU A 166 -3.62 7.86 3.05
CA LEU A 166 -3.72 8.10 4.49
C LEU A 166 -2.34 8.41 5.09
N ALA A 167 -1.29 7.66 4.75
CA ALA A 167 0.05 7.89 5.25
C ALA A 167 0.59 9.27 4.84
N PHE A 168 0.34 9.69 3.59
CA PHE A 168 0.66 11.03 3.10
C PHE A 168 -0.13 12.09 3.86
N GLY A 169 -1.45 11.92 4.02
CA GLY A 169 -2.30 12.83 4.78
C GLY A 169 -1.87 12.99 6.24
N MET A 170 -1.55 11.87 6.91
CA MET A 170 -1.01 11.88 8.27
C MET A 170 0.29 12.66 8.36
N ALA A 171 1.23 12.43 7.44
CA ALA A 171 2.50 13.16 7.40
C ALA A 171 2.30 14.67 7.17
N CYS A 172 1.43 15.06 6.23
CA CYS A 172 1.07 16.45 5.97
C CYS A 172 0.45 17.12 7.20
N ALA A 173 -0.48 16.44 7.88
CA ALA A 173 -1.13 16.96 9.07
C ALA A 173 -0.16 17.09 10.25
N LEU A 174 0.78 16.16 10.41
CA LEU A 174 1.84 16.24 11.43
C LEU A 174 2.78 17.43 11.16
N VAL A 175 3.10 17.73 9.90
CA VAL A 175 3.91 18.89 9.51
C VAL A 175 3.11 20.20 9.74
N GLU A 176 1.85 20.22 9.35
CA GLU A 176 0.98 21.41 9.55
C GLU A 176 0.82 21.74 11.03
N ARG A 177 0.62 20.71 11.85
CA ARG A 177 0.49 20.83 13.31
C ARG A 177 1.70 21.52 13.96
N GLN A 178 2.91 21.36 13.42
CA GLN A 178 4.11 22.04 13.97
C GLN A 178 4.02 23.57 13.86
N ARG A 179 3.26 24.08 12.88
CA ARG A 179 3.03 25.51 12.68
C ARG A 179 1.80 26.03 13.44
N SER A 180 0.69 25.32 13.34
CA SER A 180 -0.59 25.74 13.94
C SER A 180 -0.71 25.38 15.42
N GLY A 181 0.02 24.37 15.89
CA GLY A 181 -0.15 23.76 17.22
C GLY A 181 -1.43 22.92 17.36
N ARG A 182 -2.17 22.67 16.26
CA ARG A 182 -3.47 22.00 16.27
C ARG A 182 -3.43 20.73 15.41
N GLY A 183 -4.09 19.68 15.89
CA GLY A 183 -4.38 18.48 15.12
C GLY A 183 -5.61 18.66 14.23
N GLN A 184 -5.92 17.63 13.45
CA GLN A 184 -7.08 17.62 12.56
C GLN A 184 -7.47 16.19 12.19
N VAL A 185 -8.66 16.03 11.63
CA VAL A 185 -9.10 14.77 11.02
C VAL A 185 -8.55 14.68 9.59
N VAL A 186 -8.05 13.52 9.24
CA VAL A 186 -7.68 13.12 7.88
C VAL A 186 -8.66 12.05 7.44
N ASP A 187 -9.61 12.39 6.58
CA ASP A 187 -10.52 11.44 5.94
C ASP A 187 -9.89 10.94 4.64
N ALA A 188 -9.56 9.67 4.60
CA ALA A 188 -8.95 9.02 3.44
C ALA A 188 -9.87 7.92 2.91
N ALA A 189 -10.64 8.25 1.89
CA ALA A 189 -11.49 7.28 1.22
C ALA A 189 -10.75 6.61 0.06
N MET A 190 -10.82 5.28 -0.02
CA MET A 190 -10.16 4.53 -1.10
C MET A 190 -10.68 4.90 -2.49
N VAL A 191 -11.97 5.23 -2.62
CA VAL A 191 -12.54 5.69 -3.88
C VAL A 191 -11.94 7.01 -4.35
N ASP A 192 -11.70 7.95 -3.44
CA ASP A 192 -11.10 9.25 -3.76
C ASP A 192 -9.63 9.10 -4.17
N GLY A 193 -8.89 8.31 -3.40
CA GLY A 193 -7.49 8.06 -3.70
C GLY A 193 -7.31 7.28 -5.02
N ALA A 194 -8.17 6.30 -5.31
CA ALA A 194 -8.17 5.62 -6.60
C ALA A 194 -8.47 6.59 -7.76
N ALA A 195 -9.42 7.52 -7.58
CA ALA A 195 -9.70 8.57 -8.57
C ALA A 195 -8.49 9.53 -8.77
N VAL A 196 -7.78 9.89 -7.69
CA VAL A 196 -6.55 10.70 -7.78
C VAL A 196 -5.46 9.99 -8.60
N LEU A 197 -5.30 8.68 -8.46
CA LEU A 197 -4.36 7.90 -9.28
C LEU A 197 -4.69 7.95 -10.77
N MET A 198 -5.94 8.19 -11.15
CA MET A 198 -6.40 8.32 -12.54
C MET A 198 -6.22 9.72 -13.14
N THR A 199 -5.65 10.69 -12.42
CA THR A 199 -5.52 12.10 -12.86
C THR A 199 -4.88 12.23 -14.25
N MET A 200 -3.79 11.50 -14.52
CA MET A 200 -3.12 11.53 -15.83
C MET A 200 -4.06 11.06 -16.95
N PHE A 201 -4.82 10.00 -16.73
CA PHE A 201 -5.73 9.41 -17.72
C PHE A 201 -6.92 10.33 -18.02
N HIS A 202 -7.45 11.01 -17.00
CA HIS A 202 -8.44 12.09 -17.21
C HIS A 202 -7.86 13.22 -18.09
N GLY A 203 -6.61 13.64 -17.84
CA GLY A 203 -5.92 14.61 -18.68
C GLY A 203 -5.77 14.13 -20.13
N MET A 204 -5.32 12.89 -20.35
CA MET A 204 -5.19 12.29 -21.68
C MET A 204 -6.54 12.21 -22.40
N ARG A 205 -7.62 11.87 -21.69
CA ARG A 205 -8.98 11.84 -22.23
C ARG A 205 -9.42 13.25 -22.70
N HIS A 206 -9.22 14.29 -21.90
CA HIS A 206 -9.52 15.67 -22.28
C HIS A 206 -8.72 16.15 -23.50
N MET A 207 -7.48 15.70 -23.65
CA MET A 207 -6.63 15.99 -24.81
C MET A 207 -6.95 15.13 -26.05
N GLY A 208 -7.89 14.17 -25.96
CA GLY A 208 -8.22 13.26 -27.05
C GLY A 208 -7.19 12.17 -27.30
N PHE A 209 -6.27 11.90 -26.37
CA PHE A 209 -5.24 10.87 -26.46
C PHE A 209 -5.64 9.53 -25.83
N TRP A 210 -6.75 9.49 -25.12
CA TRP A 210 -7.27 8.29 -24.47
C TRP A 210 -8.56 7.80 -25.14
N ASP A 211 -8.56 6.55 -25.60
CA ASP A 211 -9.74 5.82 -26.07
C ASP A 211 -10.35 5.07 -24.87
N GLU A 212 -11.64 5.16 -24.65
CA GLU A 212 -12.30 4.47 -23.54
C GLU A 212 -12.42 2.94 -23.75
N ARG A 213 -12.12 2.45 -24.95
CA ARG A 213 -12.01 1.02 -25.20
C ARG A 213 -10.73 0.46 -24.62
N ARG A 214 -10.86 -0.51 -23.72
CA ARG A 214 -9.72 -1.20 -23.09
C ARG A 214 -8.84 -1.91 -24.11
N GLY A 215 -7.52 -1.79 -23.95
CA GLY A 215 -6.54 -2.43 -24.84
C GLY A 215 -6.36 -1.72 -26.19
N TYR A 216 -6.74 -0.44 -26.28
CA TYR A 216 -6.55 0.40 -27.48
C TYR A 216 -5.60 1.57 -27.24
N ASN A 217 -5.09 1.72 -26.03
CA ASN A 217 -4.17 2.78 -25.67
C ASN A 217 -2.74 2.24 -25.48
N MET A 218 -1.81 3.15 -25.32
CA MET A 218 -0.40 2.79 -25.12
C MET A 218 -0.16 2.02 -23.81
N LEU A 219 -0.79 2.46 -22.71
CA LEU A 219 -0.51 1.94 -21.36
C LEU A 219 -1.49 0.85 -20.89
N ASP A 220 -2.51 0.52 -21.69
CA ASP A 220 -3.54 -0.46 -21.35
C ASP A 220 -3.42 -1.77 -22.16
N THR A 221 -2.20 -2.14 -22.53
CA THR A 221 -1.89 -3.32 -23.38
C THR A 221 -2.23 -3.16 -24.86
N GLY A 222 -2.58 -1.97 -25.36
CA GLY A 222 -2.82 -1.75 -26.80
C GLY A 222 -1.53 -1.81 -27.63
N ALA A 223 -0.49 -1.11 -27.17
CA ALA A 223 0.76 -0.98 -27.92
C ALA A 223 1.63 -2.25 -27.86
N HIS A 224 2.27 -2.55 -28.96
CA HIS A 224 3.21 -3.69 -29.08
C HIS A 224 4.54 -3.48 -28.35
N PHE A 225 4.89 -2.24 -28.03
CA PHE A 225 6.10 -1.86 -27.34
C PHE A 225 5.87 -1.61 -25.82
N TYR A 226 4.63 -1.82 -25.35
CA TYR A 226 4.28 -1.68 -23.95
C TYR A 226 3.31 -2.81 -23.55
N ASP A 227 3.86 -4.01 -23.35
CA ASP A 227 3.09 -5.20 -22.97
C ASP A 227 4.01 -6.30 -22.39
N THR A 228 3.38 -7.38 -21.94
CA THR A 228 4.04 -8.62 -21.54
C THR A 228 3.93 -9.67 -22.65
N TYR A 229 5.01 -10.46 -22.83
CA TYR A 229 5.10 -11.48 -23.87
C TYR A 229 5.53 -12.82 -23.32
N ALA A 230 4.89 -13.89 -23.80
CA ALA A 230 5.23 -15.26 -23.42
C ALA A 230 6.52 -15.71 -24.14
N CYS A 231 7.46 -16.25 -23.36
CA CYS A 231 8.71 -16.85 -23.82
C CYS A 231 8.53 -18.33 -24.14
N LYS A 232 9.56 -18.92 -24.75
CA LYS A 232 9.59 -20.34 -25.14
C LYS A 232 9.35 -21.31 -23.98
N ASP A 233 9.78 -20.93 -22.77
CA ASP A 233 9.64 -21.72 -21.54
C ASP A 233 8.33 -21.48 -20.78
N GLY A 234 7.37 -20.74 -21.37
CA GLY A 234 6.10 -20.40 -20.76
C GLY A 234 6.16 -19.29 -19.69
N LYS A 235 7.36 -18.76 -19.40
CA LYS A 235 7.54 -17.57 -18.59
C LYS A 235 7.31 -16.30 -19.41
N TYR A 236 7.34 -15.13 -18.77
CA TYR A 236 7.02 -13.87 -19.44
C TYR A 236 8.14 -12.84 -19.27
N ILE A 237 8.23 -11.96 -20.26
CA ILE A 237 8.99 -10.71 -20.20
C ILE A 237 8.05 -9.53 -20.34
N SER A 238 8.47 -8.36 -19.86
CA SER A 238 7.81 -7.07 -20.10
C SER A 238 8.69 -6.19 -20.99
N LEU A 239 8.06 -5.48 -21.91
CA LEU A 239 8.65 -4.43 -22.73
C LEU A 239 7.94 -3.12 -22.46
N GLY A 240 8.68 -2.01 -22.38
CA GLY A 240 8.15 -0.68 -22.11
C GLY A 240 8.84 0.41 -22.94
N SER A 241 9.25 0.11 -24.16
CA SER A 241 10.10 0.93 -25.06
C SER A 241 9.30 2.07 -25.70
N ILE A 242 8.85 3.05 -24.91
CA ILE A 242 7.97 4.14 -25.36
C ILE A 242 8.72 5.12 -26.26
N GLU A 243 9.90 5.59 -25.83
CA GLU A 243 10.69 6.58 -26.54
C GLU A 243 11.33 5.99 -27.80
N PRO A 244 11.45 6.78 -28.89
CA PRO A 244 11.94 6.28 -30.18
C PRO A 244 13.32 5.62 -30.11
N GLN A 245 14.23 6.13 -29.27
CA GLN A 245 15.57 5.56 -29.11
C GLN A 245 15.52 4.18 -28.43
N PHE A 246 14.68 4.00 -27.40
CA PHE A 246 14.51 2.72 -26.74
C PHE A 246 13.77 1.71 -27.61
N TYR A 247 12.78 2.17 -28.38
CA TYR A 247 12.10 1.34 -29.36
C TYR A 247 13.05 0.86 -30.47
N LYS A 248 13.94 1.71 -30.95
CA LYS A 248 14.98 1.32 -31.93
C LYS A 248 15.86 0.21 -31.34
N GLU A 249 16.37 0.37 -30.12
CA GLU A 249 17.18 -0.66 -29.48
C GLU A 249 16.38 -1.96 -29.24
N MET A 250 15.13 -1.87 -28.87
CA MET A 250 14.24 -3.03 -28.74
C MET A 250 14.18 -3.81 -30.08
N LEU A 251 13.98 -3.14 -31.22
CA LEU A 251 13.96 -3.77 -32.51
C LEU A 251 15.31 -4.43 -32.88
N GLU A 252 16.42 -3.78 -32.57
CA GLU A 252 17.77 -4.33 -32.77
C GLU A 252 17.95 -5.62 -31.93
N ARG A 253 17.63 -5.60 -30.66
CA ARG A 253 17.77 -6.75 -29.77
C ARG A 253 16.80 -7.90 -30.09
N LEU A 254 15.63 -7.58 -30.62
CA LEU A 254 14.68 -8.58 -31.14
C LEU A 254 15.07 -9.13 -32.51
N GLY A 255 16.07 -8.55 -33.21
CA GLY A 255 16.44 -8.92 -34.57
C GLY A 255 15.44 -8.44 -35.60
N LEU A 256 14.67 -7.41 -35.33
CA LEU A 256 13.63 -6.84 -36.20
C LEU A 256 14.06 -5.56 -36.93
N ALA A 257 15.23 -5.00 -36.63
CA ALA A 257 15.71 -3.73 -37.20
C ALA A 257 15.86 -3.73 -38.72
N GLY A 258 16.03 -4.89 -39.36
CA GLY A 258 16.11 -5.03 -40.81
C GLY A 258 14.75 -5.16 -41.53
N GLU A 259 13.65 -5.22 -40.78
CA GLU A 259 12.31 -5.35 -41.34
C GLU A 259 11.70 -3.98 -41.66
N GLN A 260 10.90 -3.90 -42.73
CA GLN A 260 10.12 -2.70 -43.05
C GLN A 260 8.85 -2.66 -42.17
N LEU A 261 9.02 -2.27 -40.91
CA LEU A 261 7.91 -2.21 -39.96
C LEU A 261 7.14 -0.87 -40.09
N PRO A 262 5.83 -0.88 -39.85
CA PRO A 262 5.02 0.35 -39.69
C PRO A 262 5.59 1.27 -38.61
N HIS A 263 5.19 2.56 -38.66
CA HIS A 263 5.60 3.52 -37.66
C HIS A 263 5.15 3.09 -36.25
N GLN A 264 6.01 3.25 -35.25
CA GLN A 264 5.77 2.85 -33.84
C GLN A 264 4.39 3.29 -33.32
N MET A 265 3.99 4.53 -33.60
CA MET A 265 2.75 5.14 -33.10
C MET A 265 1.54 4.93 -34.01
N ASP A 266 1.65 4.13 -35.09
CA ASP A 266 0.50 3.76 -35.90
C ASP A 266 -0.39 2.75 -35.14
N LYS A 267 -1.37 3.27 -34.40
CA LYS A 267 -2.28 2.45 -33.59
C LYS A 267 -3.01 1.37 -34.39
N ALA A 268 -3.30 1.62 -35.66
CA ALA A 268 -3.98 0.64 -36.53
C ALA A 268 -3.13 -0.61 -36.78
N LYS A 269 -1.81 -0.47 -36.67
CA LYS A 269 -0.83 -1.53 -36.87
C LYS A 269 -0.38 -2.23 -35.59
N TRP A 270 -0.71 -1.72 -34.43
CA TRP A 270 -0.32 -2.33 -33.16
C TRP A 270 -0.70 -3.80 -33.00
N PRO A 271 -1.91 -4.26 -33.39
CA PRO A 271 -2.26 -5.69 -33.29
C PRO A 271 -1.39 -6.60 -34.14
N GLU A 272 -0.98 -6.14 -35.35
CA GLU A 272 -0.10 -6.87 -36.25
C GLU A 272 1.34 -6.92 -35.68
N LEU A 273 1.86 -5.77 -35.28
CA LEU A 273 3.18 -5.64 -34.66
C LEU A 273 3.29 -6.45 -33.37
N LYS A 274 2.24 -6.47 -32.56
CA LYS A 274 2.18 -7.28 -31.34
C LYS A 274 2.34 -8.77 -31.62
N LYS A 275 1.66 -9.29 -32.64
CA LYS A 275 1.83 -10.68 -33.10
C LYS A 275 3.26 -10.95 -33.55
N ARG A 276 3.87 -9.98 -34.26
CA ARG A 276 5.26 -10.11 -34.74
C ARG A 276 6.25 -10.17 -33.58
N VAL A 277 6.13 -9.27 -32.60
CA VAL A 277 6.96 -9.26 -31.38
C VAL A 277 6.75 -10.56 -30.59
N ALA A 278 5.51 -10.99 -30.38
CA ALA A 278 5.19 -12.23 -29.68
C ALA A 278 5.86 -13.45 -30.32
N ALA A 279 5.81 -13.53 -31.66
CA ALA A 279 6.45 -14.62 -32.41
C ALA A 279 7.97 -14.67 -32.21
N VAL A 280 8.62 -13.51 -32.13
CA VAL A 280 10.07 -13.42 -31.85
C VAL A 280 10.36 -13.79 -30.40
N VAL A 281 9.62 -13.23 -29.45
CA VAL A 281 9.84 -13.49 -28.02
C VAL A 281 9.68 -14.98 -27.70
N ALA A 282 8.72 -15.66 -28.31
CA ALA A 282 8.49 -17.09 -28.17
C ALA A 282 9.65 -17.99 -28.67
N THR A 283 10.65 -17.44 -29.34
CA THR A 283 11.82 -18.23 -29.86
C THR A 283 12.85 -18.53 -28.78
N LYS A 284 12.88 -17.78 -27.69
CA LYS A 284 13.87 -17.91 -26.58
C LYS A 284 13.19 -18.01 -25.24
N THR A 285 13.91 -18.57 -24.28
CA THR A 285 13.50 -18.58 -22.86
C THR A 285 13.61 -17.19 -22.24
N ARG A 286 12.95 -16.99 -21.09
CA ARG A 286 13.05 -15.74 -20.32
C ARG A 286 14.51 -15.42 -19.97
N ASP A 287 15.28 -16.42 -19.54
CA ASP A 287 16.67 -16.23 -19.12
C ASP A 287 17.58 -15.87 -20.30
N GLU A 288 17.35 -16.45 -21.50
CA GLU A 288 18.03 -16.04 -22.72
C GLU A 288 17.73 -14.58 -23.08
N TRP A 289 16.49 -14.12 -22.91
CA TRP A 289 16.13 -12.71 -23.10
C TRP A 289 16.76 -11.80 -22.04
N CYS A 290 16.83 -12.23 -20.78
CA CYS A 290 17.57 -11.48 -19.75
C CYS A 290 19.03 -11.26 -20.15
N ALA A 291 19.71 -12.29 -20.63
CA ALA A 291 21.10 -12.17 -21.09
C ALA A 291 21.28 -11.19 -22.26
N ILE A 292 20.24 -10.98 -23.08
CA ILE A 292 20.27 -10.08 -24.25
C ILE A 292 19.91 -8.63 -23.88
N MET A 293 18.94 -8.44 -22.97
CA MET A 293 18.26 -7.14 -22.78
C MET A 293 18.44 -6.54 -21.40
N GLU A 294 18.73 -7.33 -20.37
CA GLU A 294 18.85 -6.79 -19.00
C GLU A 294 20.05 -5.85 -18.89
N GLY A 295 19.84 -4.68 -18.28
CA GLY A 295 20.87 -3.64 -18.16
C GLY A 295 21.10 -2.80 -19.42
N THR A 296 20.23 -2.92 -20.43
CA THR A 296 20.21 -2.08 -21.63
C THR A 296 19.09 -1.04 -21.59
N ASP A 297 19.02 -0.12 -22.55
CA ASP A 297 17.98 0.91 -22.64
C ASP A 297 16.69 0.43 -23.33
N VAL A 298 16.49 -0.88 -23.49
CA VAL A 298 15.25 -1.46 -24.08
C VAL A 298 14.00 -1.24 -23.22
N CYS A 299 14.12 -0.80 -21.99
CA CYS A 299 13.03 -0.78 -21.01
C CYS A 299 12.43 -2.19 -20.80
N PHE A 300 13.32 -3.13 -20.52
CA PHE A 300 13.04 -4.54 -20.36
C PHE A 300 13.07 -4.97 -18.89
N ALA A 301 12.19 -5.91 -18.53
CA ALA A 301 12.34 -6.69 -17.30
C ALA A 301 11.74 -8.10 -17.46
N PRO A 302 12.31 -9.12 -16.79
CA PRO A 302 11.64 -10.41 -16.64
C PRO A 302 10.40 -10.24 -15.75
N VAL A 303 9.31 -10.92 -16.07
CA VAL A 303 8.17 -11.04 -15.15
C VAL A 303 8.49 -12.16 -14.15
N LEU A 304 8.73 -11.77 -12.91
CA LEU A 304 9.17 -12.67 -11.85
C LEU A 304 8.00 -13.04 -10.93
N SER A 305 8.00 -14.27 -10.43
CA SER A 305 7.17 -14.63 -9.28
C SER A 305 7.68 -13.94 -8.01
N MET A 306 6.87 -13.89 -6.94
CA MET A 306 7.30 -13.31 -5.66
C MET A 306 8.56 -13.98 -5.12
N THR A 307 8.70 -15.29 -5.28
CA THR A 307 9.89 -16.03 -4.86
C THR A 307 11.11 -15.67 -5.71
N GLU A 308 10.96 -15.65 -7.04
CA GLU A 308 12.05 -15.28 -7.96
C GLU A 308 12.53 -13.83 -7.73
N ALA A 309 11.60 -12.92 -7.39
CA ALA A 309 11.92 -11.52 -7.17
C ALA A 309 12.88 -11.31 -5.99
N ILE A 310 12.78 -12.12 -4.93
CA ILE A 310 13.68 -12.07 -3.76
C ILE A 310 15.12 -12.39 -4.18
N ASP A 311 15.28 -13.36 -5.09
CA ASP A 311 16.58 -13.87 -5.49
C ASP A 311 17.20 -13.16 -6.70
N HIS A 312 16.43 -12.32 -7.38
CA HIS A 312 16.91 -11.63 -8.57
C HIS A 312 18.08 -10.69 -8.28
N PRO A 313 19.21 -10.77 -9.03
CA PRO A 313 20.44 -10.05 -8.72
C PRO A 313 20.27 -8.54 -8.50
N PRO A 314 19.58 -7.77 -9.37
CA PRO A 314 19.32 -6.35 -9.14
C PRO A 314 18.58 -6.06 -7.84
N ASN A 315 17.61 -6.89 -7.45
CA ASN A 315 16.87 -6.74 -6.21
C ASN A 315 17.74 -7.03 -4.97
N LYS A 316 18.58 -8.06 -5.04
CA LYS A 316 19.57 -8.37 -4.00
C LYS A 316 20.57 -7.23 -3.82
N LEU A 317 21.15 -6.75 -4.91
CA LEU A 317 22.13 -5.64 -4.88
C LEU A 317 21.50 -4.37 -4.30
N ARG A 318 20.26 -4.08 -4.67
CA ARG A 318 19.54 -2.94 -4.13
C ARG A 318 19.06 -3.17 -2.69
N GLY A 319 18.98 -4.40 -2.20
CA GLY A 319 18.37 -4.73 -0.92
C GLY A 319 16.88 -4.38 -0.92
N THR A 320 16.15 -4.78 -1.96
CA THR A 320 14.70 -4.55 -2.11
C THR A 320 13.91 -5.41 -1.14
N PHE A 321 14.46 -6.55 -0.78
CA PHE A 321 13.92 -7.48 0.20
C PHE A 321 14.88 -7.64 1.38
N THR A 322 14.34 -8.00 2.52
CA THR A 322 15.08 -8.24 3.76
C THR A 322 14.46 -9.42 4.51
N GLU A 323 15.16 -9.94 5.50
CA GLU A 323 14.67 -10.99 6.37
C GLU A 323 14.60 -10.51 7.82
N VAL A 324 13.47 -10.72 8.48
CA VAL A 324 13.27 -10.44 9.90
C VAL A 324 12.56 -11.62 10.54
N ALA A 325 13.15 -12.19 11.59
CA ALA A 325 12.64 -13.36 12.31
C ALA A 325 12.34 -14.57 11.38
N GLY A 326 13.20 -14.81 10.37
CA GLY A 326 13.05 -15.90 9.41
C GLY A 326 12.00 -15.66 8.31
N LEU A 327 11.44 -14.46 8.23
CA LEU A 327 10.45 -14.09 7.21
C LEU A 327 11.07 -13.14 6.20
N SER A 328 11.22 -13.59 4.96
CA SER A 328 11.59 -12.72 3.84
C SER A 328 10.43 -11.80 3.49
N GLN A 329 10.72 -10.49 3.33
CA GLN A 329 9.72 -9.46 3.14
C GLN A 329 10.30 -8.23 2.42
N PRO A 330 9.47 -7.36 1.82
CA PRO A 330 9.95 -6.09 1.27
C PRO A 330 10.63 -5.23 2.33
N ALA A 331 11.79 -4.68 2.01
CA ALA A 331 12.48 -3.72 2.86
C ALA A 331 11.69 -2.39 2.92
N PRO A 332 11.87 -1.57 3.99
CA PRO A 332 11.24 -0.26 4.07
C PRO A 332 11.56 0.65 2.89
N ALA A 333 10.55 1.35 2.41
CA ALA A 333 10.64 2.35 1.34
C ALA A 333 9.74 3.56 1.67
N PRO A 334 10.12 4.80 1.23
CA PRO A 334 11.34 5.16 0.50
C PRO A 334 12.61 5.13 1.36
N ARG A 335 13.77 5.23 0.71
CA ARG A 335 15.08 5.31 1.39
C ARG A 335 15.48 6.76 1.59
N PHE A 336 15.98 7.07 2.76
CA PHE A 336 16.47 8.41 3.11
C PHE A 336 18.00 8.41 3.22
N SER A 337 18.63 9.48 2.80
CA SER A 337 20.10 9.61 2.83
C SER A 337 20.68 9.69 4.25
N ARG A 338 19.93 10.24 5.20
CA ARG A 338 20.37 10.47 6.58
C ARG A 338 19.56 9.68 7.61
N THR A 339 18.24 9.80 7.62
CA THR A 339 17.33 9.12 8.56
C THR A 339 16.84 7.81 7.95
N LYS A 340 17.60 6.73 8.12
CA LYS A 340 17.30 5.44 7.47
C LYS A 340 16.07 4.79 8.10
N PRO A 341 15.08 4.38 7.29
CA PRO A 341 13.94 3.60 7.77
C PRO A 341 14.39 2.17 8.12
N GLU A 342 13.73 1.58 9.12
CA GLU A 342 14.04 0.25 9.61
C GLU A 342 12.76 -0.47 10.06
N ILE A 343 12.70 -1.79 9.87
CA ILE A 343 11.65 -2.62 10.47
C ILE A 343 11.94 -2.70 11.98
N GLN A 344 11.09 -2.10 12.79
CA GLN A 344 11.32 -1.96 14.25
C GLN A 344 11.11 -3.27 15.03
N GLY A 345 10.60 -4.33 14.38
CA GLY A 345 10.42 -5.64 14.97
C GLY A 345 9.56 -6.56 14.10
N PRO A 346 9.50 -7.85 14.41
CA PRO A 346 8.64 -8.80 13.71
C PRO A 346 7.16 -8.49 13.96
N PRO A 347 6.25 -9.08 13.14
CA PRO A 347 4.82 -9.00 13.39
C PRO A 347 4.44 -9.62 14.73
N ALA A 348 3.77 -8.85 15.59
CA ALA A 348 3.36 -9.26 16.93
C ALA A 348 1.98 -9.96 16.92
N GLN A 349 1.78 -10.90 17.86
CA GLN A 349 0.47 -11.44 18.20
C GLN A 349 -0.42 -10.39 18.86
N ALA A 350 -1.74 -10.59 18.83
CA ALA A 350 -2.67 -9.71 19.52
C ALA A 350 -2.40 -9.73 21.04
N GLY A 351 -2.20 -8.54 21.63
CA GLY A 351 -1.98 -8.36 23.07
C GLY A 351 -0.60 -8.79 23.57
N GLU A 352 0.32 -9.19 22.69
CA GLU A 352 1.63 -9.72 23.09
C GLU A 352 2.43 -8.77 24.01
N HIS A 353 2.23 -7.49 23.84
CA HIS A 353 3.00 -6.46 24.56
C HIS A 353 2.16 -5.67 25.58
N THR A 354 0.95 -6.13 25.92
CA THR A 354 -0.01 -5.35 26.71
C THR A 354 0.63 -4.65 27.91
N ASP A 355 1.22 -5.39 28.84
CA ASP A 355 1.76 -4.80 30.08
C ASP A 355 2.99 -3.93 29.82
N ALA A 356 3.93 -4.42 29.03
CA ALA A 356 5.18 -3.70 28.76
C ALA A 356 4.90 -2.39 28.01
N ALA A 357 4.10 -2.45 26.95
CA ALA A 357 3.78 -1.27 26.17
C ALA A 357 2.99 -0.23 26.96
N LEU A 358 2.03 -0.66 27.78
CA LEU A 358 1.26 0.26 28.62
C LEU A 358 2.14 0.94 29.69
N ARG A 359 3.12 0.23 30.30
CA ARG A 359 4.09 0.85 31.21
C ARG A 359 4.93 1.92 30.50
N ASP A 360 5.45 1.62 29.33
CA ASP A 360 6.26 2.57 28.54
C ASP A 360 5.43 3.79 28.10
N TRP A 361 4.12 3.62 27.97
CA TRP A 361 3.17 4.69 27.73
C TRP A 361 2.68 5.36 29.03
N GLY A 362 3.29 5.00 30.18
CA GLY A 362 3.11 5.68 31.46
C GLY A 362 1.89 5.24 32.26
N VAL A 363 1.37 4.03 32.02
CA VAL A 363 0.33 3.43 32.88
C VAL A 363 1.00 2.74 34.07
N ALA A 364 0.64 3.14 35.28
CA ALA A 364 1.22 2.58 36.50
C ALA A 364 0.79 1.13 36.74
N ASP A 365 1.65 0.32 37.37
CA ASP A 365 1.39 -1.10 37.65
C ASP A 365 0.10 -1.35 38.43
N ALA A 366 -0.20 -0.51 39.40
CA ALA A 366 -1.48 -0.61 40.15
C ALA A 366 -2.70 -0.47 39.21
N ARG A 367 -2.62 0.48 38.26
CA ARG A 367 -3.69 0.68 37.28
C ARG A 367 -3.77 -0.48 36.28
N LEU A 368 -2.64 -1.07 35.87
CA LEU A 368 -2.64 -2.27 35.03
C LEU A 368 -3.34 -3.44 35.72
N ALA A 369 -3.06 -3.65 37.01
CA ALA A 369 -3.70 -4.71 37.79
C ALA A 369 -5.23 -4.52 37.87
N GLU A 370 -5.69 -3.29 38.13
CA GLU A 370 -7.13 -2.94 38.17
C GLU A 370 -7.79 -3.20 36.79
N LEU A 371 -7.19 -2.70 35.72
CA LEU A 371 -7.73 -2.85 34.37
C LEU A 371 -7.83 -4.34 33.95
N ARG A 372 -6.85 -5.15 34.35
CA ARG A 372 -6.86 -6.59 34.09
C ARG A 372 -7.92 -7.30 34.92
N ALA A 373 -8.01 -7.00 36.22
CA ALA A 373 -9.03 -7.56 37.11
C ALA A 373 -10.46 -7.20 36.65
N GLY A 374 -10.65 -5.99 36.12
CA GLY A 374 -11.92 -5.52 35.56
C GLY A 374 -12.20 -6.01 34.13
N GLY A 375 -11.31 -6.79 33.50
CA GLY A 375 -11.47 -7.27 32.13
C GLY A 375 -11.41 -6.18 31.05
N ALA A 376 -10.80 -5.05 31.36
CA ALA A 376 -10.58 -3.95 30.41
C ALA A 376 -9.38 -4.19 29.49
N ILE A 377 -8.39 -4.96 29.96
CA ILE A 377 -7.23 -5.42 29.17
C ILE A 377 -7.04 -6.94 29.29
N ALA A 378 -6.39 -7.54 28.30
CA ALA A 378 -6.05 -8.96 28.26
C ALA A 378 -4.55 -9.18 28.04
#